data_a412bb348416ea52964a4d83c67e3216
#
_entry.id   a412bb348416ea52964a4d83c67e3216
#
_cell.length_a   1.000
_cell.length_b   1.000
_cell.length_c   1.000
_cell.angle_alpha   90.00
_cell.angle_beta   90.00
_cell.angle_gamma   90.00
#
_symmetry.space_group_name_H-M   'P 1'
#
loop_
_entity.id
_entity.type
_entity.pdbx_description
1 polymer ?
#
loop_
_entity_poly.entity_id
_entity_poly.type
_entity_poly.pdbx_seq_one_letter_code
_entity_poly.pdbx_strand_id
1 'polypeptide(L)'
;VDTEEDQTYIIGHWNYPDNTVKPIHVVSTGEEVELFLNGKSLGKGKRQYNFLFTFDNVTFKPGKLEAVSYNQTGKEISRYVIHTAGEPAKLKLTAIQNPEGFHGDGADMALIQVVDKDGKRCPLDNRTVQFTLNGQAEWRGGIAQGENNHILDTKLPVECGINRALIRSTTTAGKVTLTAQAKGCLLYTSPSPRDQ
;
A
#
# COMPACT_ATOMS: atom_id res chain seq x y z
N VAL A 1 -12.23 -6.44 11.93
CA VAL A 1 -12.65 -6.77 10.56
C VAL A 1 -14.13 -6.53 10.51
N ASP A 2 -14.56 -5.58 9.71
CA ASP A 2 -15.98 -5.39 9.41
C ASP A 2 -16.44 -6.63 8.64
N THR A 3 -17.34 -7.42 9.23
CA THR A 3 -17.77 -8.69 8.67
C THR A 3 -19.00 -8.55 7.77
N GLU A 4 -19.45 -7.34 7.51
CA GLU A 4 -20.61 -7.07 6.65
C GLU A 4 -20.28 -7.17 5.17
N GLU A 5 -18.98 -7.11 4.79
CA GLU A 5 -18.53 -7.27 3.41
C GLU A 5 -17.59 -8.47 3.24
N ASP A 6 -17.78 -9.19 2.14
CA ASP A 6 -16.88 -10.28 1.76
C ASP A 6 -15.49 -9.72 1.38
N GLN A 7 -14.46 -10.15 2.10
CA GLN A 7 -13.10 -9.66 1.95
C GLN A 7 -12.09 -10.79 1.77
N THR A 8 -11.08 -10.52 0.97
CA THR A 8 -9.92 -11.39 0.78
C THR A 8 -8.65 -10.54 0.72
N TYR A 9 -7.58 -10.95 1.38
CA TYR A 9 -6.32 -10.24 1.41
C TYR A 9 -5.13 -11.20 1.48
N ILE A 10 -4.19 -11.09 0.53
CA ILE A 10 -2.90 -11.81 0.57
C ILE A 10 -1.94 -11.02 1.46
N ILE A 11 -1.42 -11.66 2.51
CA ILE A 11 -0.49 -11.02 3.44
C ILE A 11 0.90 -10.92 2.79
N GLY A 12 1.42 -9.71 2.67
CA GLY A 12 2.77 -9.43 2.19
C GLY A 12 2.84 -8.95 0.74
N HIS A 13 3.88 -9.34 0.05
CA HIS A 13 4.18 -8.92 -1.33
C HIS A 13 4.56 -10.12 -2.21
N TRP A 14 4.69 -9.89 -3.53
CA TRP A 14 5.11 -10.90 -4.49
C TRP A 14 6.34 -10.44 -5.28
N ASN A 15 7.43 -10.11 -4.54
CA ASN A 15 8.76 -9.80 -5.08
C ASN A 15 9.80 -10.55 -4.26
N TYR A 16 10.34 -11.61 -4.78
CA TYR A 16 11.36 -12.44 -4.15
C TYR A 16 12.44 -12.82 -5.17
N PRO A 17 13.63 -13.30 -4.73
CA PRO A 17 14.58 -13.96 -5.62
C PRO A 17 13.95 -15.16 -6.33
N ASP A 18 14.39 -15.43 -7.55
CA ASP A 18 13.92 -16.59 -8.32
C ASP A 18 14.04 -17.90 -7.55
N ASN A 19 13.04 -18.75 -7.70
CA ASN A 19 12.93 -20.05 -7.03
C ASN A 19 12.82 -20.01 -5.48
N THR A 20 12.57 -18.85 -4.89
CA THR A 20 12.21 -18.77 -3.47
C THR A 20 10.96 -19.61 -3.20
N VAL A 21 11.03 -20.52 -2.22
CA VAL A 21 9.89 -21.32 -1.77
C VAL A 21 9.46 -20.83 -0.40
N LYS A 22 8.19 -20.49 -0.24
CA LYS A 22 7.67 -19.97 1.03
C LYS A 22 6.17 -20.26 1.20
N PRO A 23 5.65 -20.24 2.43
CA PRO A 23 4.22 -20.25 2.64
C PRO A 23 3.60 -18.90 2.23
N ILE A 24 2.40 -18.94 1.69
CA ILE A 24 1.54 -17.78 1.44
C ILE A 24 0.37 -17.83 2.40
N HIS A 25 0.12 -16.70 3.04
CA HIS A 25 -0.99 -16.54 3.97
C HIS A 25 -2.04 -15.60 3.38
N VAL A 26 -3.29 -16.02 3.45
CA VAL A 26 -4.45 -15.26 2.98
C VAL A 26 -5.45 -15.12 4.11
N VAL A 27 -5.92 -13.91 4.38
CA VAL A 27 -7.05 -13.65 5.27
C VAL A 27 -8.30 -13.49 4.41
N SER A 28 -9.35 -14.21 4.73
CA SER A 28 -10.62 -14.13 3.99
C SER A 28 -11.83 -14.46 4.86
N THR A 29 -12.97 -13.84 4.56
CA THR A 29 -14.28 -14.15 5.12
C THR A 29 -14.91 -15.39 4.47
N GLY A 30 -14.36 -15.89 3.35
CA GLY A 30 -14.87 -17.04 2.62
C GLY A 30 -14.70 -18.37 3.36
N GLU A 31 -15.47 -19.37 2.93
CA GLU A 31 -15.34 -20.75 3.44
C GLU A 31 -14.14 -21.49 2.86
N GLU A 32 -13.82 -21.21 1.61
CA GLU A 32 -12.66 -21.75 0.91
C GLU A 32 -11.91 -20.63 0.20
N VAL A 33 -10.59 -20.78 0.08
CA VAL A 33 -9.73 -19.89 -0.70
C VAL A 33 -8.87 -20.70 -1.64
N GLU A 34 -8.84 -20.34 -2.90
CA GLU A 34 -7.96 -20.90 -3.92
C GLU A 34 -6.93 -19.87 -4.37
N LEU A 35 -5.69 -20.29 -4.52
CA LEU A 35 -4.57 -19.45 -4.94
C LEU A 35 -4.21 -19.73 -6.40
N PHE A 36 -3.98 -18.67 -7.16
CA PHE A 36 -3.55 -18.76 -8.57
C PHE A 36 -2.26 -17.99 -8.79
N LEU A 37 -1.35 -18.59 -9.53
CA LEU A 37 -0.13 -17.94 -9.99
C LEU A 37 -0.15 -17.90 -11.53
N ASN A 38 -0.15 -16.67 -12.08
CA ASN A 38 -0.23 -16.45 -13.53
C ASN A 38 -1.40 -17.20 -14.20
N GLY A 39 -2.55 -17.27 -13.53
CA GLY A 39 -3.76 -17.94 -13.99
C GLY A 39 -3.80 -19.47 -13.77
N LYS A 40 -2.71 -20.07 -13.30
CA LYS A 40 -2.67 -21.49 -12.94
C LYS A 40 -3.03 -21.67 -11.47
N SER A 41 -4.00 -22.52 -11.16
CA SER A 41 -4.36 -22.90 -9.81
C SER A 41 -3.18 -23.60 -9.08
N LEU A 42 -2.95 -23.18 -7.86
CA LEU A 42 -2.05 -23.82 -6.90
C LEU A 42 -2.82 -24.65 -5.87
N GLY A 43 -4.14 -24.74 -6.02
CA GLY A 43 -5.04 -25.45 -5.15
C GLY A 43 -5.65 -24.59 -4.04
N LYS A 44 -6.38 -25.26 -3.15
CA LYS A 44 -7.07 -24.64 -2.01
C LYS A 44 -6.17 -24.55 -0.80
N GLY A 45 -6.24 -23.43 -0.07
CA GLY A 45 -5.50 -23.20 1.16
C GLY A 45 -6.01 -24.02 2.32
N LYS A 46 -5.11 -24.38 3.24
CA LYS A 46 -5.47 -25.01 4.50
C LYS A 46 -5.94 -23.93 5.48
N ARG A 47 -7.18 -24.00 5.92
CA ARG A 47 -7.71 -23.13 6.98
C ARG A 47 -7.03 -23.48 8.30
N GLN A 48 -6.29 -22.53 8.88
CA GLN A 48 -5.62 -22.71 10.19
C GLN A 48 -6.44 -22.11 11.33
N TYR A 49 -7.06 -20.95 11.08
CA TYR A 49 -7.94 -20.22 11.99
C TYR A 49 -9.17 -19.74 11.22
N ASN A 50 -10.13 -19.13 11.90
CA ASN A 50 -11.41 -18.70 11.31
C ASN A 50 -11.30 -17.98 9.97
N PHE A 51 -10.29 -17.10 9.81
CA PHE A 51 -10.12 -16.29 8.60
C PHE A 51 -8.75 -16.48 7.94
N LEU A 52 -7.87 -17.34 8.49
CA LEU A 52 -6.51 -17.52 7.98
C LEU A 52 -6.38 -18.81 7.18
N PHE A 53 -5.98 -18.66 5.93
CA PHE A 53 -5.68 -19.76 5.00
C PHE A 53 -4.19 -19.76 4.67
N THR A 54 -3.57 -20.94 4.70
CA THR A 54 -2.15 -21.11 4.39
C THR A 54 -1.97 -22.02 3.18
N PHE A 55 -1.09 -21.60 2.30
CA PHE A 55 -0.62 -22.36 1.14
C PHE A 55 0.86 -22.66 1.35
N ASP A 56 1.19 -23.89 1.64
CA ASP A 56 2.56 -24.31 1.88
C ASP A 56 3.35 -24.45 0.59
N ASN A 57 4.68 -24.21 0.66
CA ASN A 57 5.65 -24.51 -0.40
C ASN A 57 5.33 -23.84 -1.76
N VAL A 58 4.85 -22.61 -1.76
CA VAL A 58 4.61 -21.85 -2.99
C VAL A 58 5.95 -21.35 -3.54
N THR A 59 6.30 -21.81 -4.74
CA THR A 59 7.51 -21.36 -5.43
C THR A 59 7.26 -20.04 -6.13
N PHE A 60 8.09 -19.05 -5.84
CA PHE A 60 8.03 -17.74 -6.50
C PHE A 60 8.30 -17.87 -8.01
N LYS A 61 7.44 -17.22 -8.77
CA LYS A 61 7.64 -16.87 -10.18
C LYS A 61 7.07 -15.48 -10.41
N PRO A 62 7.77 -14.60 -11.15
CA PRO A 62 7.27 -13.26 -11.45
C PRO A 62 5.88 -13.29 -12.10
N GLY A 63 5.06 -12.31 -11.79
CA GLY A 63 3.75 -12.16 -12.40
C GLY A 63 2.63 -11.84 -11.41
N LYS A 64 1.46 -12.41 -11.65
CA LYS A 64 0.23 -12.18 -10.90
C LYS A 64 -0.02 -13.31 -9.91
N LEU A 65 -0.09 -13.00 -8.62
CA LEU A 65 -0.58 -13.89 -7.56
C LEU A 65 -1.98 -13.44 -7.18
N GLU A 66 -2.93 -14.36 -7.17
CA GLU A 66 -4.35 -14.06 -7.00
C GLU A 66 -4.99 -15.06 -6.03
N ALA A 67 -5.68 -14.56 -5.02
CA ALA A 67 -6.49 -15.35 -4.11
C ALA A 67 -7.97 -15.12 -4.42
N VAL A 68 -8.72 -16.20 -4.57
CA VAL A 68 -10.16 -16.19 -4.83
C VAL A 68 -10.86 -16.94 -3.70
N SER A 69 -11.85 -16.29 -3.10
CA SER A 69 -12.62 -16.84 -1.99
C SER A 69 -14.00 -17.26 -2.44
N TYR A 70 -14.46 -18.36 -1.87
CA TYR A 70 -15.74 -18.96 -2.20
C TYR A 70 -16.58 -19.14 -0.92
N ASN A 71 -17.90 -19.05 -1.07
CA ASN A 71 -18.85 -19.41 -0.02
C ASN A 71 -19.11 -20.92 0.03
N GLN A 72 -19.99 -21.35 0.95
CA GLN A 72 -20.37 -22.76 1.13
C GLN A 72 -20.98 -23.43 -0.12
N THR A 73 -21.55 -22.63 -1.05
CA THR A 73 -22.11 -23.13 -2.30
C THR A 73 -21.11 -23.19 -3.45
N GLY A 74 -19.85 -22.81 -3.19
CA GLY A 74 -18.80 -22.73 -4.22
C GLY A 74 -18.89 -21.51 -5.12
N LYS A 75 -19.71 -20.49 -4.78
CA LYS A 75 -19.78 -19.23 -5.51
C LYS A 75 -18.65 -18.31 -5.06
N GLU A 76 -17.93 -17.70 -6.01
CA GLU A 76 -16.96 -16.65 -5.74
C GLU A 76 -17.63 -15.47 -5.04
N ILE A 77 -17.02 -15.00 -3.95
CA ILE A 77 -17.50 -13.88 -3.13
C ILE A 77 -16.50 -12.72 -3.06
N SER A 78 -15.20 -13.01 -3.15
CA SER A 78 -14.16 -11.98 -3.08
C SER A 78 -12.89 -12.44 -3.78
N ARG A 79 -12.10 -11.46 -4.23
CA ARG A 79 -10.83 -11.69 -4.94
C ARG A 79 -9.80 -10.64 -4.58
N TYR A 80 -8.56 -11.06 -4.40
CA TYR A 80 -7.46 -10.15 -4.15
C TYR A 80 -6.26 -10.50 -5.05
N VAL A 81 -5.63 -9.48 -5.62
CA VAL A 81 -4.55 -9.64 -6.58
C VAL A 81 -3.35 -8.81 -6.18
N ILE A 82 -2.17 -9.42 -6.18
CA ILE A 82 -0.89 -8.72 -6.10
C ILE A 82 -0.02 -9.08 -7.30
N HIS A 83 0.87 -8.17 -7.65
CA HIS A 83 1.77 -8.34 -8.80
C HIS A 83 3.23 -8.19 -8.39
N THR A 84 4.11 -8.89 -9.07
CA THR A 84 5.52 -8.58 -9.04
C THR A 84 5.74 -7.20 -9.65
N ALA A 85 6.39 -6.31 -8.91
CA ALA A 85 6.80 -5.01 -9.40
C ALA A 85 8.15 -5.12 -10.10
N GLY A 86 8.36 -4.27 -11.10
CA GLY A 86 9.65 -4.06 -11.74
C GLY A 86 10.55 -3.10 -10.95
N GLU A 87 11.55 -2.54 -11.65
CA GLU A 87 12.46 -1.55 -11.07
C GLU A 87 11.73 -0.26 -10.67
N PRO A 88 12.12 0.36 -9.55
CA PRO A 88 11.58 1.63 -9.11
C PRO A 88 11.76 2.73 -10.16
N ALA A 89 10.67 3.39 -10.55
CA ALA A 89 10.68 4.40 -11.60
C ALA A 89 10.06 5.74 -11.18
N LYS A 90 9.05 5.71 -10.31
CA LYS A 90 8.26 6.89 -9.95
C LYS A 90 7.91 6.91 -8.47
N LEU A 91 7.64 8.12 -7.97
CA LEU A 91 6.95 8.33 -6.70
C LEU A 91 5.46 8.56 -6.99
N LYS A 92 4.58 7.92 -6.23
CA LYS A 92 3.14 8.15 -6.26
C LYS A 92 2.70 8.76 -4.95
N LEU A 93 2.20 9.99 -4.99
CA LEU A 93 1.56 10.66 -3.86
C LEU A 93 0.04 10.48 -3.96
N THR A 94 -0.59 10.13 -2.84
CA THR A 94 -2.04 10.04 -2.75
C THR A 94 -2.48 10.77 -1.49
N ALA A 95 -3.32 11.80 -1.63
CA ALA A 95 -3.91 12.47 -0.48
C ALA A 95 -4.96 11.53 0.17
N ILE A 96 -4.87 11.38 1.48
CA ILE A 96 -5.86 10.68 2.30
C ILE A 96 -6.60 11.78 3.07
N GLN A 97 -7.80 12.07 2.64
CA GLN A 97 -8.68 13.05 3.27
C GLN A 97 -9.41 12.44 4.46
N ASN A 98 -9.69 13.26 5.47
CA ASN A 98 -10.64 12.89 6.50
C ASN A 98 -12.05 12.76 5.86
N PRO A 99 -12.77 11.64 6.07
CA PRO A 99 -14.12 11.42 5.54
C PRO A 99 -15.13 12.50 5.96
N GLU A 100 -14.92 13.13 7.12
CA GLU A 100 -15.78 14.19 7.65
C GLU A 100 -15.53 15.57 7.01
N GLY A 101 -14.61 15.64 6.04
CA GLY A 101 -14.24 16.88 5.37
C GLY A 101 -13.18 17.69 6.14
N PHE A 102 -12.74 18.78 5.50
CA PHE A 102 -11.71 19.67 6.02
C PHE A 102 -12.32 20.65 7.03
N HIS A 103 -12.03 20.45 8.28
CA HIS A 103 -12.23 21.46 9.31
C HIS A 103 -10.91 22.20 9.55
N GLY A 104 -10.86 23.50 9.38
CA GLY A 104 -9.71 24.40 9.27
C GLY A 104 -8.46 24.21 10.13
N ASP A 105 -8.35 23.18 10.95
CA ASP A 105 -7.13 22.78 11.69
C ASP A 105 -6.91 21.26 11.67
N GLY A 106 -7.56 20.56 10.74
CA GLY A 106 -7.48 19.12 10.59
C GLY A 106 -6.12 18.64 10.09
N ALA A 107 -5.74 17.43 10.50
CA ALA A 107 -4.58 16.74 9.96
C ALA A 107 -4.97 15.94 8.71
N ASP A 108 -4.18 16.14 7.64
CA ASP A 108 -4.25 15.31 6.44
C ASP A 108 -3.03 14.43 6.35
N MET A 109 -3.21 13.32 5.70
CA MET A 109 -2.13 12.41 5.36
C MET A 109 -1.90 12.38 3.86
N ALA A 110 -0.64 12.37 3.46
CA ALA A 110 -0.23 11.98 2.13
C ALA A 110 0.45 10.62 2.19
N LEU A 111 -0.10 9.68 1.45
CA LEU A 111 0.53 8.39 1.22
C LEU A 111 1.55 8.54 0.12
N ILE A 112 2.81 8.16 0.38
CA ILE A 112 3.86 8.07 -0.63
C ILE A 112 4.17 6.61 -0.94
N GLN A 113 4.23 6.28 -2.21
CA GLN A 113 4.64 4.97 -2.69
C GLN A 113 5.74 5.11 -3.73
N VAL A 114 6.74 4.24 -3.66
CA VAL A 114 7.69 4.01 -4.76
C VAL A 114 7.07 2.97 -5.67
N VAL A 115 6.92 3.32 -6.95
CA VAL A 115 6.27 2.45 -7.92
C VAL A 115 7.15 2.25 -9.15
N ASP A 116 6.95 1.14 -9.84
CA ASP A 116 7.57 0.87 -11.13
C ASP A 116 6.94 1.71 -12.27
N LYS A 117 7.38 1.48 -13.49
CA LYS A 117 6.85 2.18 -14.69
C LYS A 117 5.34 1.97 -14.89
N ASP A 118 4.81 0.83 -14.45
CA ASP A 118 3.41 0.41 -14.59
C ASP A 118 2.55 0.82 -13.37
N GLY A 119 3.14 1.49 -12.38
CA GLY A 119 2.46 1.98 -11.19
C GLY A 119 2.31 0.95 -10.07
N LYS A 120 2.99 -0.19 -10.16
CA LYS A 120 3.00 -1.23 -9.11
C LYS A 120 3.98 -0.83 -8.01
N ARG A 121 3.57 -0.96 -6.76
CA ARG A 121 4.44 -0.67 -5.61
C ARG A 121 5.66 -1.57 -5.59
N CYS A 122 6.84 -1.00 -5.38
CA CYS A 122 8.12 -1.69 -5.24
C CYS A 122 8.38 -2.06 -3.77
N PRO A 123 8.02 -3.26 -3.31
CA PRO A 123 7.98 -3.59 -1.88
C PRO A 123 9.36 -3.85 -1.26
N LEU A 124 10.42 -3.86 -2.04
CA LEU A 124 11.80 -4.00 -1.57
C LEU A 124 12.52 -2.65 -1.46
N ASP A 125 11.85 -1.57 -1.81
CA ASP A 125 12.42 -0.22 -1.79
C ASP A 125 12.35 0.39 -0.39
N ASN A 126 13.50 0.89 0.10
CA ASN A 126 13.63 1.54 1.41
C ASN A 126 14.36 2.89 1.30
N ARG A 127 14.28 3.56 0.14
CA ARG A 127 14.94 4.85 -0.09
C ARG A 127 14.35 5.96 0.77
N THR A 128 15.16 7.01 0.97
CA THR A 128 14.69 8.25 1.59
C THR A 128 14.04 9.15 0.55
N VAL A 129 12.88 9.69 0.89
CA VAL A 129 12.11 10.65 0.10
C VAL A 129 12.20 12.02 0.76
N GLN A 130 12.57 13.04 0.01
CA GLN A 130 12.57 14.44 0.42
C GLN A 130 11.22 15.08 0.08
N PHE A 131 10.61 15.75 1.06
CA PHE A 131 9.35 16.46 0.89
C PHE A 131 9.54 17.98 0.93
N THR A 132 8.71 18.68 0.16
CA THR A 132 8.59 20.15 0.19
C THR A 132 7.11 20.50 0.17
N LEU A 133 6.67 21.30 1.14
CA LEU A 133 5.31 21.77 1.28
C LEU A 133 5.25 23.27 0.99
N ASN A 134 4.29 23.69 0.15
CA ASN A 134 4.00 25.09 -0.15
C ASN A 134 2.52 25.36 0.02
N GLY A 135 2.16 26.57 0.52
CA GLY A 135 0.80 27.02 0.69
C GLY A 135 0.35 27.08 2.15
N GLN A 136 -0.96 27.14 2.36
CA GLN A 136 -1.59 27.36 3.68
C GLN A 136 -1.73 26.07 4.49
N ALA A 137 -0.58 25.44 4.79
CA ALA A 137 -0.49 24.23 5.60
C ALA A 137 0.84 24.17 6.35
N GLU A 138 0.85 23.41 7.44
CA GLU A 138 2.03 23.13 8.27
C GLU A 138 2.52 21.71 8.03
N TRP A 139 3.81 21.56 7.83
CA TRP A 139 4.45 20.25 7.76
C TRP A 139 4.54 19.62 9.17
N ARG A 140 4.08 18.40 9.32
CA ARG A 140 4.15 17.66 10.58
C ARG A 140 5.12 16.46 10.50
N GLY A 141 5.59 16.11 9.31
CA GLY A 141 6.58 15.05 9.11
C GLY A 141 6.00 13.65 9.05
N GLY A 142 6.81 12.69 9.47
CA GLY A 142 6.42 11.30 9.67
C GLY A 142 6.03 11.00 11.11
N ILE A 143 6.07 9.72 11.45
CA ILE A 143 5.84 9.22 12.82
C ILE A 143 7.17 8.91 13.51
N ALA A 144 7.18 8.86 14.84
CA ALA A 144 8.27 8.27 15.59
C ALA A 144 8.20 6.74 15.46
N GLN A 145 9.31 6.10 15.07
CA GLN A 145 9.37 4.68 14.81
C GLN A 145 10.65 4.09 15.39
N GLY A 146 10.52 3.30 16.43
CA GLY A 146 11.66 2.74 17.17
C GLY A 146 12.62 3.82 17.66
N GLU A 147 13.89 3.71 17.31
CA GLU A 147 14.94 4.69 17.65
C GLU A 147 14.90 5.96 16.76
N ASN A 148 14.12 5.91 15.65
CA ASN A 148 14.03 7.01 14.70
C ASN A 148 12.81 7.88 15.01
N ASN A 149 13.03 9.18 15.06
CA ASN A 149 11.96 10.16 15.21
C ASN A 149 11.91 11.04 13.94
N HIS A 150 10.84 10.86 13.15
CA HIS A 150 10.61 11.59 11.92
C HIS A 150 9.56 12.70 12.06
N ILE A 151 9.20 13.07 13.29
CA ILE A 151 8.32 14.22 13.56
C ILE A 151 9.04 15.48 13.10
N LEU A 152 8.36 16.27 12.25
CA LEU A 152 8.89 17.47 11.57
C LEU A 152 10.05 17.23 10.59
N ASP A 153 10.55 16.01 10.45
CA ASP A 153 11.59 15.69 9.48
C ASP A 153 11.00 15.76 8.06
N THR A 154 11.71 16.44 7.17
CA THR A 154 11.34 16.56 5.75
C THR A 154 11.91 15.45 4.87
N LYS A 155 12.74 14.59 5.46
CA LYS A 155 13.32 13.40 4.82
C LYS A 155 12.77 12.16 5.48
N LEU A 156 11.88 11.46 4.78
CA LEU A 156 11.23 10.26 5.33
C LEU A 156 11.70 9.04 4.55
N PRO A 157 12.18 7.97 5.22
CA PRO A 157 12.42 6.70 4.55
C PRO A 157 11.09 6.08 4.15
N VAL A 158 11.01 5.42 3.00
CA VAL A 158 9.94 4.45 2.75
C VAL A 158 10.35 3.11 3.34
N GLU A 159 9.36 2.36 3.82
CA GLU A 159 9.52 0.98 4.25
C GLU A 159 8.67 0.10 3.35
N CYS A 160 9.29 -0.89 2.74
CA CYS A 160 8.61 -1.71 1.74
C CYS A 160 7.94 -0.88 0.62
N GLY A 161 8.61 0.20 0.20
CA GLY A 161 8.15 1.10 -0.85
C GLY A 161 6.97 1.99 -0.48
N ILE A 162 6.67 2.20 0.80
CA ILE A 162 5.53 3.00 1.25
C ILE A 162 5.86 3.77 2.54
N ASN A 163 5.33 4.98 2.68
CA ASN A 163 5.27 5.72 3.95
C ASN A 163 4.12 6.74 3.92
N ARG A 164 3.89 7.42 5.03
CA ARG A 164 2.90 8.47 5.21
C ARG A 164 3.56 9.74 5.68
N ALA A 165 3.13 10.87 5.12
CA ALA A 165 3.51 12.21 5.58
C ALA A 165 2.27 12.89 6.17
N LEU A 166 2.46 13.55 7.31
CA LEU A 166 1.41 14.27 8.01
C LEU A 166 1.50 15.76 7.69
N ILE A 167 0.39 16.35 7.34
CA ILE A 167 0.24 17.78 7.03
C ILE A 167 -0.95 18.29 7.84
N ARG A 168 -0.81 19.47 8.43
CA ARG A 168 -1.90 20.15 9.13
C ARG A 168 -2.35 21.36 8.32
N SER A 169 -3.63 21.43 8.03
CA SER A 169 -4.19 22.61 7.40
C SER A 169 -4.25 23.78 8.37
N THR A 170 -4.15 25.01 7.85
CA THR A 170 -4.40 26.24 8.61
C THR A 170 -5.88 26.65 8.48
N THR A 171 -6.31 27.61 9.29
CA THR A 171 -7.64 28.21 9.20
C THR A 171 -7.81 29.14 7.99
N THR A 172 -6.72 29.46 7.30
CA THR A 172 -6.74 30.29 6.09
C THR A 172 -6.93 29.40 4.87
N ALA A 173 -7.98 29.67 4.10
CA ALA A 173 -8.22 28.98 2.83
C ALA A 173 -7.12 29.27 1.82
N GLY A 174 -6.72 28.30 1.04
CA GLY A 174 -5.69 28.47 0.01
C GLY A 174 -5.21 27.16 -0.57
N LYS A 175 -4.48 27.26 -1.67
CA LYS A 175 -3.87 26.11 -2.34
C LYS A 175 -2.71 25.56 -1.51
N VAL A 176 -2.67 24.24 -1.37
CA VAL A 176 -1.57 23.50 -0.76
C VAL A 176 -0.95 22.58 -1.80
N THR A 177 0.37 22.62 -1.93
CA THR A 177 1.11 21.77 -2.87
C THR A 177 2.18 21.01 -2.11
N LEU A 178 2.10 19.68 -2.16
CA LEU A 178 3.13 18.79 -1.64
C LEU A 178 3.94 18.20 -2.79
N THR A 179 5.25 18.34 -2.71
CA THR A 179 6.21 17.77 -3.66
C THR A 179 7.08 16.72 -2.98
N ALA A 180 7.30 15.60 -3.65
CA ALA A 180 8.16 14.52 -3.18
C ALA A 180 9.26 14.23 -4.22
N GLN A 181 10.50 14.04 -3.75
CA GLN A 181 11.66 13.74 -4.56
C GLN A 181 12.46 12.59 -3.97
N ALA A 182 12.97 11.70 -4.81
CA ALA A 182 13.92 10.67 -4.41
C ALA A 182 14.91 10.38 -5.53
N LYS A 183 16.13 9.97 -5.17
CA LYS A 183 17.16 9.60 -6.13
C LYS A 183 16.68 8.45 -7.04
N GLY A 184 16.79 8.63 -8.34
CA GLY A 184 16.41 7.62 -9.34
C GLY A 184 14.91 7.50 -9.61
N CYS A 185 14.06 8.38 -9.05
CA CYS A 185 12.64 8.44 -9.34
C CYS A 185 12.27 9.80 -9.95
N LEU A 186 11.26 9.78 -10.84
CA LEU A 186 10.67 11.01 -11.35
C LEU A 186 10.00 11.79 -10.22
N LEU A 187 10.16 13.12 -10.27
CA LEU A 187 9.51 14.04 -9.36
C LEU A 187 7.98 13.92 -9.47
N TYR A 188 7.30 13.85 -8.34
CA TYR A 188 5.84 13.87 -8.32
C TYR A 188 5.32 15.05 -7.48
N THR A 189 4.36 15.77 -8.06
CA THR A 189 3.65 16.87 -7.40
C THR A 189 2.17 16.51 -7.34
N SER A 190 1.59 16.49 -6.14
CA SER A 190 0.14 16.34 -6.00
C SER A 190 -0.50 17.70 -5.80
N PRO A 191 -1.41 18.14 -6.66
CA PRO A 191 -2.28 19.26 -6.35
C PRO A 191 -3.20 18.88 -5.20
N SER A 192 -3.48 19.84 -4.31
CA SER A 192 -4.49 19.64 -3.26
C SER A 192 -5.88 19.50 -3.90
N PRO A 193 -6.75 18.62 -3.37
CA PRO A 193 -8.14 18.49 -3.82
C PRO A 193 -9.01 19.74 -3.56
N ARG A 194 -8.45 20.79 -2.97
CA ARG A 194 -9.15 22.08 -2.71
C ARG A 194 -9.40 22.93 -3.94
N ASP A 195 -8.96 22.47 -5.12
CA ASP A 195 -9.15 23.20 -6.39
C ASP A 195 -10.46 22.81 -7.12
N GLN A 196 -11.42 22.11 -6.43
CA GLN A 196 -12.77 21.82 -6.96
C GLN A 196 -13.86 22.46 -6.11
#